data_acdf553efbce30292a45ec50e3e1d5cb
#
_entry.id   acdf553efbce30292a45ec50e3e1d5cb
#
_cell.length_a   1.000
_cell.length_b   1.000
_cell.length_c   1.000
_cell.angle_alpha   90.00
_cell.angle_beta   90.00
_cell.angle_gamma   90.00
#
_symmetry.space_group_name_H-M   'P 1'
#
loop_
_entity.id
_entity.type
_entity.pdbx_description
1 polymer ?
#
loop_
_entity_poly.entity_id
_entity_poly.type
_entity_poly.pdbx_seq_one_letter_code
_entity_poly.pdbx_strand_id
1 'polypeptide(L)'
;MKKKLTALALSAALTAGMLAGCGGQNGAEQTAVEVPTEPFGDTIQYDPSVEINNGEPISLDLWEWGSDDLFQQIIDGYQAIHPNVTINLVNNPWEDYWTKLPLALDGEDGPALFNVHNSYHENLINYMAPLDIPLEDLEADFTGVGAHVIDGKVYYIDYGMMTGTVYYNKAMWEAAGLTEADIPKTWDEMIEVAKKLTIKDGDTLIQAGLNFNDDFHQNYLLGLNYQLGANLFQEDGKTPNVNSPEMQQVMQMLVDMYEKDGIGSKDFGEKGSDSFGQGQSAMVIQWGHYYNTLKTTWTDIDFGVFEIPTFDGETPYAYNRYNGESTFGINKNAPADQQAVAQDFVKYFLANDDAQIAFNLAMSTFPAKKSLADNEEILANPSLAVLAEHIDRYIWPGPMPATVETSLKKAGQDVFFNGVDIQTALDEAQANIIKDMENSTFTSVENLYAYASEKKA
;
A
#
# COMPACT_ATOMS: atom_id res chain seq x y z
N MET A 1 5.82 -39.08 12.92
CA MET A 1 4.84 -40.07 12.38
C MET A 1 4.52 -39.62 10.96
N LYS A 2 4.80 -40.49 9.99
CA LYS A 2 4.72 -40.15 8.55
C LYS A 2 3.25 -40.00 8.13
N LYS A 3 2.86 -38.87 7.55
CA LYS A 3 1.60 -38.72 6.82
C LYS A 3 1.90 -38.82 5.32
N LYS A 4 1.16 -39.68 4.67
CA LYS A 4 1.27 -40.11 3.28
C LYS A 4 0.66 -39.03 2.36
N LEU A 5 1.42 -38.60 1.36
CA LEU A 5 0.87 -37.95 0.17
C LEU A 5 0.08 -38.97 -0.63
N THR A 6 -1.15 -38.63 -0.99
CA THR A 6 -1.96 -39.36 -1.96
C THR A 6 -2.08 -38.43 -3.20
N ALA A 7 -1.31 -38.75 -4.23
CA ALA A 7 -1.45 -38.13 -5.55
C ALA A 7 -2.71 -38.70 -6.22
N LEU A 8 -3.65 -37.85 -6.60
CA LEU A 8 -4.76 -38.20 -7.49
C LEU A 8 -4.37 -37.79 -8.91
N ALA A 9 -4.13 -38.79 -9.76
CA ALA A 9 -4.00 -38.62 -11.19
C ALA A 9 -5.40 -38.56 -11.80
N LEU A 10 -5.78 -37.45 -12.45
CA LEU A 10 -6.96 -37.37 -13.30
C LEU A 10 -6.54 -37.48 -14.77
N SER A 11 -7.10 -38.48 -15.42
CA SER A 11 -6.86 -38.84 -16.82
C SER A 11 -7.61 -37.92 -17.77
N ALA A 12 -6.85 -37.31 -18.72
CA ALA A 12 -7.36 -36.57 -19.85
C ALA A 12 -8.14 -37.41 -20.83
N ALA A 13 -9.31 -36.94 -21.28
CA ALA A 13 -9.98 -37.43 -22.49
C ALA A 13 -9.88 -36.36 -23.58
N LEU A 14 -9.02 -36.62 -24.56
CA LEU A 14 -8.94 -35.83 -25.82
C LEU A 14 -10.15 -36.12 -26.71
N THR A 15 -10.82 -35.08 -27.17
CA THR A 15 -11.58 -35.15 -28.43
C THR A 15 -11.04 -34.10 -29.40
N ALA A 16 -10.33 -34.59 -30.43
CA ALA A 16 -9.78 -33.80 -31.51
C ALA A 16 -10.86 -33.35 -32.49
N GLY A 17 -10.94 -32.09 -32.80
CA GLY A 17 -11.64 -31.54 -33.97
C GLY A 17 -10.65 -30.73 -34.80
N MET A 18 -10.16 -31.31 -35.89
CA MET A 18 -9.33 -30.63 -36.90
C MET A 18 -10.17 -29.64 -37.74
N LEU A 19 -9.72 -28.41 -37.83
CA LEU A 19 -9.94 -27.60 -39.03
C LEU A 19 -8.64 -26.81 -39.32
N ALA A 20 -8.04 -27.15 -40.46
CA ALA A 20 -6.84 -26.55 -41.00
C ALA A 20 -7.16 -25.17 -41.61
N GLY A 21 -6.34 -24.16 -41.26
CA GLY A 21 -6.29 -22.86 -41.92
C GLY A 21 -4.90 -22.26 -41.73
N CYS A 22 -4.09 -22.21 -42.79
CA CYS A 22 -2.76 -21.61 -42.85
C CYS A 22 -2.79 -20.09 -42.67
N GLY A 23 -1.89 -19.57 -41.80
CA GLY A 23 -1.56 -18.15 -41.76
C GLY A 23 -0.68 -17.88 -40.56
N GLY A 24 0.65 -17.80 -40.75
CA GLY A 24 1.59 -17.60 -39.67
C GLY A 24 1.54 -16.20 -39.08
N GLN A 25 1.60 -16.17 -37.75
CA GLN A 25 2.21 -15.09 -36.94
C GLN A 25 2.44 -15.66 -35.55
N ASN A 26 3.57 -15.29 -34.92
CA ASN A 26 3.96 -15.71 -33.57
C ASN A 26 2.89 -15.32 -32.55
N GLY A 27 2.03 -16.26 -32.19
CA GLY A 27 1.10 -16.12 -31.09
C GLY A 27 1.79 -16.62 -29.83
N ALA A 28 1.92 -15.78 -28.82
CA ALA A 28 2.06 -16.24 -27.46
C ALA A 28 0.86 -17.16 -27.17
N GLU A 29 1.11 -18.37 -26.66
CA GLU A 29 0.05 -19.24 -26.16
C GLU A 29 -0.68 -18.48 -25.04
N GLN A 30 -1.89 -17.99 -25.32
CA GLN A 30 -2.82 -17.63 -24.29
C GLN A 30 -3.16 -18.93 -23.52
N THR A 31 -2.62 -19.08 -22.34
CA THR A 31 -3.10 -20.08 -21.37
C THR A 31 -4.58 -19.81 -21.16
N ALA A 32 -5.43 -20.79 -21.50
CA ALA A 32 -6.86 -20.70 -21.27
C ALA A 32 -7.08 -20.43 -19.76
N VAL A 33 -7.80 -19.38 -19.43
CA VAL A 33 -8.21 -19.09 -18.05
C VAL A 33 -9.03 -20.29 -17.56
N GLU A 34 -8.58 -20.94 -16.51
CA GLU A 34 -9.30 -22.05 -15.89
C GLU A 34 -10.50 -21.47 -15.13
N VAL A 35 -11.70 -21.76 -15.60
CA VAL A 35 -12.95 -21.26 -15.00
C VAL A 35 -13.28 -22.12 -13.78
N PRO A 36 -13.31 -21.55 -12.56
CA PRO A 36 -13.69 -22.29 -11.36
C PRO A 36 -15.15 -22.76 -11.46
N THR A 37 -15.41 -24.00 -11.02
CA THR A 37 -16.75 -24.62 -11.01
C THR A 37 -17.28 -24.88 -9.62
N GLU A 38 -16.42 -24.77 -8.61
CA GLU A 38 -16.75 -24.95 -7.20
C GLU A 38 -16.61 -23.64 -6.44
N PRO A 39 -17.34 -23.44 -5.35
CA PRO A 39 -17.17 -22.26 -4.49
C PRO A 39 -15.74 -22.12 -3.96
N PHE A 40 -15.24 -20.91 -3.87
CA PHE A 40 -13.90 -20.56 -3.39
C PHE A 40 -13.90 -19.35 -2.46
N GLY A 41 -12.79 -19.12 -1.78
CA GLY A 41 -12.61 -18.08 -0.76
C GLY A 41 -12.57 -18.65 0.64
N ASP A 42 -12.41 -17.80 1.63
CA ASP A 42 -12.32 -18.15 3.05
C ASP A 42 -13.72 -18.07 3.72
N THR A 43 -13.95 -17.09 4.63
CA THR A 43 -15.28 -16.81 5.18
C THR A 43 -16.16 -16.16 4.11
N ILE A 44 -15.60 -15.21 3.36
CA ILE A 44 -16.24 -14.65 2.17
C ILE A 44 -16.07 -15.65 1.04
N GLN A 45 -17.14 -16.43 0.79
CA GLN A 45 -17.16 -17.43 -0.27
C GLN A 45 -17.83 -16.89 -1.53
N TYR A 46 -17.23 -17.15 -2.68
CA TYR A 46 -17.82 -16.89 -3.99
C TYR A 46 -18.28 -18.18 -4.63
N ASP A 47 -19.54 -18.24 -5.05
CA ASP A 47 -20.12 -19.40 -5.73
C ASP A 47 -20.28 -19.08 -7.24
N PRO A 48 -19.42 -19.66 -8.12
CA PRO A 48 -19.45 -19.41 -9.54
C PRO A 48 -20.71 -19.97 -10.26
N SER A 49 -21.50 -20.78 -9.58
CA SER A 49 -22.74 -21.33 -10.13
C SER A 49 -23.95 -20.37 -10.02
N VAL A 50 -23.81 -19.27 -9.30
CA VAL A 50 -24.88 -18.26 -9.14
C VAL A 50 -25.10 -17.53 -10.46
N GLU A 51 -26.34 -17.53 -10.96
CA GLU A 51 -26.68 -16.86 -12.19
C GLU A 51 -26.84 -15.34 -11.94
N ILE A 52 -26.05 -14.52 -12.66
CA ILE A 52 -26.04 -13.07 -12.54
C ILE A 52 -26.99 -12.46 -13.58
N ASN A 53 -27.78 -11.44 -13.18
CA ASN A 53 -28.76 -10.75 -14.03
C ASN A 53 -29.77 -11.71 -14.73
N ASN A 54 -30.13 -12.80 -14.06
CA ASN A 54 -31.01 -13.86 -14.63
C ASN A 54 -30.51 -14.39 -15.99
N GLY A 55 -29.20 -14.39 -16.24
CA GLY A 55 -28.59 -14.79 -17.50
C GLY A 55 -28.76 -13.81 -18.65
N GLU A 56 -29.46 -12.69 -18.45
CA GLU A 56 -29.64 -11.67 -19.48
C GLU A 56 -28.37 -10.81 -19.62
N PRO A 57 -28.04 -10.38 -20.85
CA PRO A 57 -26.87 -9.54 -21.09
C PRO A 57 -26.94 -8.23 -20.30
N ILE A 58 -25.82 -7.87 -19.67
CA ILE A 58 -25.65 -6.60 -18.95
C ILE A 58 -24.27 -6.03 -19.17
N SER A 59 -24.16 -4.70 -19.24
CA SER A 59 -22.89 -3.99 -19.38
C SER A 59 -22.81 -2.88 -18.33
N LEU A 60 -21.61 -2.70 -17.75
CA LEU A 60 -21.29 -1.62 -16.80
C LEU A 60 -19.84 -1.17 -17.01
N ASP A 61 -19.54 0.04 -16.54
CA ASP A 61 -18.19 0.60 -16.60
C ASP A 61 -17.50 0.45 -15.25
N LEU A 62 -16.19 0.13 -15.30
CA LEU A 62 -15.25 0.24 -14.20
C LEU A 62 -14.23 1.33 -14.52
N TRP A 63 -14.16 2.38 -13.68
CA TRP A 63 -13.17 3.44 -13.85
C TRP A 63 -11.97 3.22 -12.94
N GLU A 64 -10.77 3.40 -13.50
CA GLU A 64 -9.50 3.29 -12.78
C GLU A 64 -8.48 4.33 -13.29
N TRP A 65 -7.24 4.38 -12.73
CA TRP A 65 -6.25 5.40 -13.07
C TRP A 65 -4.84 4.89 -13.39
N GLY A 66 -4.61 3.59 -13.55
CA GLY A 66 -3.22 3.21 -13.75
C GLY A 66 -2.84 1.81 -14.14
N SER A 67 -3.49 0.76 -13.76
CA SER A 67 -2.99 -0.61 -13.95
C SER A 67 -3.88 -1.44 -14.88
N ASP A 68 -4.08 -0.95 -16.12
CA ASP A 68 -5.02 -1.52 -17.09
C ASP A 68 -4.92 -3.04 -17.21
N ASP A 69 -3.71 -3.57 -17.40
CA ASP A 69 -3.50 -5.01 -17.60
C ASP A 69 -3.95 -5.83 -16.36
N LEU A 70 -3.73 -5.32 -15.16
CA LEU A 70 -4.08 -5.98 -13.92
C LEU A 70 -5.60 -6.00 -13.72
N PHE A 71 -6.26 -4.85 -13.91
CA PHE A 71 -7.72 -4.76 -13.83
C PHE A 71 -8.40 -5.60 -14.92
N GLN A 72 -7.86 -5.57 -16.15
CA GLN A 72 -8.39 -6.36 -17.25
C GLN A 72 -8.29 -7.87 -16.98
N GLN A 73 -7.18 -8.34 -16.39
CA GLN A 73 -7.03 -9.75 -16.01
C GLN A 73 -8.14 -10.21 -15.06
N ILE A 74 -8.49 -9.39 -14.08
CA ILE A 74 -9.56 -9.73 -13.13
C ILE A 74 -10.94 -9.68 -13.76
N ILE A 75 -11.18 -8.68 -14.61
CA ILE A 75 -12.40 -8.58 -15.41
C ILE A 75 -12.58 -9.81 -16.30
N ASP A 76 -11.51 -10.23 -16.99
CA ASP A 76 -11.54 -11.40 -17.87
C ASP A 76 -11.85 -12.68 -17.09
N GLY A 77 -11.27 -12.84 -15.89
CA GLY A 77 -11.57 -13.95 -15.00
C GLY A 77 -13.03 -13.98 -14.56
N TYR A 78 -13.58 -12.84 -14.17
CA TYR A 78 -15.00 -12.72 -13.81
C TYR A 78 -15.92 -12.99 -15.00
N GLN A 79 -15.65 -12.41 -16.16
CA GLN A 79 -16.43 -12.60 -17.38
C GLN A 79 -16.34 -14.04 -17.92
N ALA A 80 -15.25 -14.75 -17.65
CA ALA A 80 -15.16 -16.18 -17.97
C ALA A 80 -16.18 -17.02 -17.18
N ILE A 81 -16.48 -16.63 -15.94
CA ILE A 81 -17.53 -17.23 -15.11
C ILE A 81 -18.92 -16.77 -15.58
N HIS A 82 -19.08 -15.47 -15.88
CA HIS A 82 -20.34 -14.82 -16.23
C HIS A 82 -20.32 -14.23 -17.64
N PRO A 83 -20.42 -15.04 -18.71
CA PRO A 83 -20.28 -14.56 -20.09
C PRO A 83 -21.40 -13.62 -20.57
N ASN A 84 -22.48 -13.49 -19.81
CA ASN A 84 -23.55 -12.51 -20.04
C ASN A 84 -23.22 -11.10 -19.49
N VAL A 85 -22.15 -10.95 -18.69
CA VAL A 85 -21.71 -9.68 -18.13
C VAL A 85 -20.57 -9.09 -18.98
N THR A 86 -20.64 -7.80 -19.26
CA THR A 86 -19.54 -7.02 -19.86
C THR A 86 -19.14 -5.90 -18.92
N ILE A 87 -17.89 -5.88 -18.47
CA ILE A 87 -17.31 -4.79 -17.69
C ILE A 87 -16.35 -4.04 -18.61
N ASN A 88 -16.68 -2.78 -18.92
CA ASN A 88 -15.82 -1.92 -19.72
C ASN A 88 -14.82 -1.21 -18.80
N LEU A 89 -13.55 -1.50 -18.97
CA LEU A 89 -12.48 -0.81 -18.24
C LEU A 89 -12.23 0.56 -18.85
N VAL A 90 -12.29 1.62 -18.05
CA VAL A 90 -12.05 3.01 -18.47
C VAL A 90 -10.92 3.59 -17.65
N ASN A 91 -9.76 3.73 -18.27
CA ASN A 91 -8.60 4.38 -17.66
C ASN A 91 -8.72 5.90 -17.77
N ASN A 92 -8.51 6.57 -16.66
CA ASN A 92 -8.39 8.03 -16.57
C ASN A 92 -7.04 8.38 -15.93
N PRO A 93 -6.25 9.29 -16.50
CA PRO A 93 -5.03 9.75 -15.83
C PRO A 93 -5.30 10.27 -14.42
N TRP A 94 -4.40 10.00 -13.49
CA TRP A 94 -4.53 10.33 -12.06
C TRP A 94 -5.05 11.75 -11.79
N GLU A 95 -4.46 12.76 -12.43
CA GLU A 95 -4.85 14.17 -12.21
C GLU A 95 -6.29 14.47 -12.65
N ASP A 96 -6.76 13.80 -13.69
CA ASP A 96 -8.11 13.96 -14.23
C ASP A 96 -9.15 13.16 -13.45
N TYR A 97 -8.77 11.99 -12.95
CA TYR A 97 -9.67 11.03 -12.30
C TYR A 97 -10.45 11.66 -11.14
N TRP A 98 -9.75 12.31 -10.22
CA TRP A 98 -10.33 12.90 -9.02
C TRP A 98 -11.21 14.12 -9.29
N THR A 99 -11.07 14.71 -10.44
CA THR A 99 -11.95 15.82 -10.89
C THR A 99 -13.17 15.30 -11.63
N LYS A 100 -13.00 14.27 -12.45
CA LYS A 100 -14.07 13.72 -13.31
C LYS A 100 -14.97 12.76 -12.56
N LEU A 101 -14.42 11.91 -11.69
CA LEU A 101 -15.18 10.86 -11.04
C LEU A 101 -16.36 11.37 -10.21
N PRO A 102 -16.21 12.35 -9.28
CA PRO A 102 -17.35 12.83 -8.50
C PRO A 102 -18.50 13.38 -9.38
N LEU A 103 -18.16 14.03 -10.49
CA LEU A 103 -19.14 14.56 -11.45
C LEU A 103 -19.89 13.44 -12.18
N ALA A 104 -19.16 12.35 -12.55
CA ALA A 104 -19.77 11.20 -13.18
C ALA A 104 -20.67 10.40 -12.23
N LEU A 105 -20.26 10.29 -10.95
CA LEU A 105 -21.00 9.55 -9.93
C LEU A 105 -22.32 10.23 -9.50
N ASP A 106 -22.50 11.52 -9.79
CA ASP A 106 -23.72 12.25 -9.46
C ASP A 106 -24.90 11.88 -10.37
N GLY A 107 -24.65 11.22 -11.51
CA GLY A 107 -25.66 10.82 -12.53
C GLY A 107 -25.83 9.30 -12.62
N GLU A 108 -26.95 8.90 -13.28
CA GLU A 108 -27.24 7.48 -13.56
C GLU A 108 -26.31 6.88 -14.64
N ASP A 109 -25.69 7.72 -15.46
CA ASP A 109 -24.79 7.32 -16.55
C ASP A 109 -23.30 7.21 -16.11
N GLY A 110 -23.00 7.37 -14.80
CA GLY A 110 -21.68 7.21 -14.26
C GLY A 110 -21.24 5.75 -14.14
N PRO A 111 -19.94 5.47 -13.88
CA PRO A 111 -19.47 4.11 -13.71
C PRO A 111 -20.17 3.43 -12.53
N ALA A 112 -20.53 2.15 -12.69
CA ALA A 112 -21.09 1.36 -11.59
C ALA A 112 -20.01 0.93 -10.59
N LEU A 113 -18.77 0.70 -11.09
CA LEU A 113 -17.58 0.38 -10.32
C LEU A 113 -16.51 1.45 -10.53
N PHE A 114 -15.76 1.75 -9.50
CA PHE A 114 -14.63 2.66 -9.60
C PHE A 114 -13.57 2.33 -8.56
N ASN A 115 -12.31 2.52 -8.92
CA ASN A 115 -11.21 2.33 -7.99
C ASN A 115 -11.16 3.48 -6.97
N VAL A 116 -10.88 3.16 -5.71
CA VAL A 116 -10.86 4.10 -4.59
C VAL A 116 -9.42 4.31 -4.12
N HIS A 117 -9.11 5.56 -3.77
CA HIS A 117 -7.89 5.89 -3.03
C HIS A 117 -8.25 6.56 -1.71
N ASN A 118 -7.65 6.10 -0.63
CA ASN A 118 -7.98 6.53 0.74
C ASN A 118 -7.94 8.04 0.95
N SER A 119 -7.00 8.75 0.31
CA SER A 119 -6.90 10.23 0.41
C SER A 119 -8.09 10.98 -0.17
N TYR A 120 -8.94 10.32 -0.96
CA TYR A 120 -10.15 10.90 -1.55
C TYR A 120 -11.43 10.33 -0.93
N HIS A 121 -11.32 9.61 0.18
CA HIS A 121 -12.45 8.99 0.88
C HIS A 121 -13.61 9.97 1.10
N GLU A 122 -13.35 11.15 1.71
CA GLU A 122 -14.38 12.13 2.04
C GLU A 122 -15.12 12.68 0.81
N ASN A 123 -14.43 12.74 -0.34
CA ASN A 123 -15.02 13.21 -1.60
C ASN A 123 -15.91 12.16 -2.25
N LEU A 124 -15.67 10.88 -1.99
CA LEU A 124 -16.31 9.76 -2.67
C LEU A 124 -17.40 9.06 -1.85
N ILE A 125 -17.27 9.03 -0.51
CA ILE A 125 -18.11 8.23 0.36
C ILE A 125 -19.61 8.51 0.17
N ASN A 126 -19.98 9.76 -0.12
CA ASN A 126 -21.36 10.16 -0.35
C ASN A 126 -21.97 9.62 -1.66
N TYR A 127 -21.15 9.07 -2.55
CA TYR A 127 -21.58 8.45 -3.81
C TYR A 127 -21.58 6.91 -3.76
N MET A 128 -21.07 6.32 -2.68
CA MET A 128 -20.92 4.87 -2.56
C MET A 128 -22.19 4.20 -2.02
N ALA A 129 -22.48 3.01 -2.55
CA ALA A 129 -23.34 2.04 -1.90
C ALA A 129 -22.54 1.20 -0.92
N PRO A 130 -23.09 0.81 0.24
CA PRO A 130 -22.40 -0.12 1.15
C PRO A 130 -22.24 -1.49 0.49
N LEU A 131 -21.19 -2.21 0.88
CA LEU A 131 -21.00 -3.60 0.48
C LEU A 131 -22.11 -4.49 1.07
N ASP A 132 -22.62 -5.41 0.26
CA ASP A 132 -23.58 -6.43 0.67
C ASP A 132 -22.83 -7.69 1.18
N ILE A 133 -21.88 -7.48 2.07
CA ILE A 133 -21.07 -8.50 2.74
C ILE A 133 -21.16 -8.23 4.24
N PRO A 134 -21.46 -9.23 5.09
CA PRO A 134 -21.50 -9.04 6.53
C PRO A 134 -20.19 -8.49 7.07
N LEU A 135 -20.27 -7.50 7.98
CA LEU A 135 -19.08 -6.91 8.62
C LEU A 135 -18.22 -7.98 9.28
N GLU A 136 -18.85 -8.96 9.94
CA GLU A 136 -18.16 -10.06 10.61
C GLU A 136 -17.33 -10.93 9.65
N ASP A 137 -17.80 -11.13 8.42
CA ASP A 137 -17.09 -11.89 7.39
C ASP A 137 -15.90 -11.10 6.85
N LEU A 138 -16.08 -9.78 6.61
CA LEU A 138 -14.99 -8.88 6.23
C LEU A 138 -13.90 -8.84 7.30
N GLU A 139 -14.29 -8.68 8.58
CA GLU A 139 -13.35 -8.67 9.71
C GLU A 139 -12.69 -10.03 9.95
N ALA A 140 -13.34 -11.15 9.60
CA ALA A 140 -12.74 -12.48 9.69
C ALA A 140 -11.60 -12.63 8.68
N ASP A 141 -11.81 -12.19 7.43
CA ASP A 141 -10.90 -12.45 6.32
C ASP A 141 -9.83 -11.34 6.13
N PHE A 142 -10.13 -10.09 6.49
CA PHE A 142 -9.27 -8.95 6.19
C PHE A 142 -8.81 -8.18 7.44
N THR A 143 -7.59 -7.65 7.37
CA THR A 143 -7.03 -6.70 8.34
C THR A 143 -7.48 -5.27 7.99
N GLY A 144 -7.64 -4.40 8.99
CA GLY A 144 -7.91 -2.97 8.77
C GLY A 144 -9.37 -2.60 8.47
N VAL A 145 -10.29 -3.55 8.40
CA VAL A 145 -11.73 -3.32 8.07
C VAL A 145 -12.36 -2.24 8.96
N GLY A 146 -12.01 -2.19 10.24
CA GLY A 146 -12.53 -1.21 11.20
C GLY A 146 -12.34 0.24 10.79
N ALA A 147 -11.32 0.55 9.96
CA ALA A 147 -11.06 1.88 9.44
C ALA A 147 -12.08 2.35 8.39
N HIS A 148 -12.85 1.42 7.82
CA HIS A 148 -13.83 1.66 6.77
C HIS A 148 -15.29 1.54 7.25
N VAL A 149 -15.48 1.35 8.56
CA VAL A 149 -16.84 1.24 9.14
C VAL A 149 -17.43 2.61 9.40
N ILE A 150 -18.53 2.93 8.73
CA ILE A 150 -19.30 4.16 8.90
C ILE A 150 -20.75 3.76 9.23
N ASP A 151 -21.24 4.16 10.41
CA ASP A 151 -22.60 3.83 10.88
C ASP A 151 -22.93 2.33 10.78
N GLY A 152 -21.94 1.47 11.09
CA GLY A 152 -22.05 0.01 11.05
C GLY A 152 -22.07 -0.60 9.65
N LYS A 153 -21.71 0.14 8.61
CA LYS A 153 -21.61 -0.30 7.22
C LYS A 153 -20.20 -0.13 6.69
N VAL A 154 -19.83 -0.97 5.74
CA VAL A 154 -18.55 -0.89 5.02
C VAL A 154 -18.86 -0.57 3.56
N TYR A 155 -18.12 0.35 2.97
CA TYR A 155 -18.32 0.80 1.59
C TYR A 155 -17.21 0.35 0.63
N TYR A 156 -16.05 0.10 1.16
CA TYR A 156 -14.88 -0.51 0.52
C TYR A 156 -13.92 -0.96 1.61
N ILE A 157 -12.94 -1.79 1.28
CA ILE A 157 -11.86 -2.17 2.19
C ILE A 157 -10.52 -2.06 1.47
N ASP A 158 -9.43 -2.28 2.19
CA ASP A 158 -8.12 -2.38 1.59
C ASP A 158 -7.81 -3.83 1.21
N TYR A 159 -7.16 -4.04 0.07
CA TYR A 159 -6.63 -5.35 -0.32
C TYR A 159 -5.19 -5.56 0.15
N GLY A 160 -4.47 -4.46 0.41
CA GLY A 160 -3.06 -4.50 0.78
C GLY A 160 -2.65 -3.40 1.74
N MET A 161 -1.52 -3.64 2.41
CA MET A 161 -0.88 -2.74 3.35
C MET A 161 0.46 -2.30 2.77
N MET A 162 0.59 -1.04 2.39
CA MET A 162 1.84 -0.47 1.88
C MET A 162 2.59 0.22 3.01
N THR A 163 3.86 -0.13 3.19
CA THR A 163 4.74 0.54 4.16
C THR A 163 6.15 0.71 3.60
N GLY A 164 6.99 1.45 4.32
CA GLY A 164 8.37 1.67 3.96
C GLY A 164 9.31 0.61 4.55
N THR A 165 10.31 0.23 3.77
CA THR A 165 11.44 -0.61 4.19
C THR A 165 12.75 0.06 3.81
N VAL A 166 13.86 -0.40 4.37
CA VAL A 166 15.19 0.08 4.02
C VAL A 166 15.74 -0.75 2.86
N TYR A 167 16.07 -0.08 1.77
CA TYR A 167 16.83 -0.66 0.65
C TYR A 167 18.29 -0.28 0.79
N TYR A 168 19.21 -1.24 0.58
CA TYR A 168 20.65 -0.99 0.62
C TYR A 168 21.35 -1.53 -0.64
N ASN A 169 22.33 -0.79 -1.14
CA ASN A 169 23.16 -1.20 -2.28
C ASN A 169 24.21 -2.20 -1.82
N LYS A 170 24.13 -3.46 -2.27
CA LYS A 170 25.03 -4.53 -1.85
C LYS A 170 26.48 -4.28 -2.24
N ALA A 171 26.73 -3.71 -3.42
CA ALA A 171 28.10 -3.43 -3.86
C ALA A 171 28.76 -2.37 -2.96
N MET A 172 28.04 -1.33 -2.56
CA MET A 172 28.54 -0.32 -1.62
C MET A 172 28.73 -0.89 -0.22
N TRP A 173 27.81 -1.77 0.20
CA TRP A 173 27.87 -2.47 1.48
C TRP A 173 29.14 -3.33 1.59
N GLU A 174 29.39 -4.17 0.58
CA GLU A 174 30.58 -4.99 0.49
C GLU A 174 31.88 -4.17 0.39
N ALA A 175 31.86 -3.08 -0.40
CA ALA A 175 33.01 -2.18 -0.52
C ALA A 175 33.38 -1.50 0.80
N ALA A 176 32.41 -1.27 1.69
CA ALA A 176 32.63 -0.78 3.05
C ALA A 176 33.07 -1.89 4.04
N GLY A 177 33.18 -3.15 3.59
CA GLY A 177 33.50 -4.31 4.42
C GLY A 177 32.37 -4.78 5.32
N LEU A 178 31.13 -4.41 5.00
CA LEU A 178 29.93 -4.81 5.73
C LEU A 178 29.38 -6.14 5.20
N THR A 179 28.69 -6.87 6.05
CA THR A 179 28.06 -8.16 5.79
C THR A 179 26.59 -8.15 6.27
N GLU A 180 25.85 -9.22 6.07
CA GLU A 180 24.51 -9.36 6.61
C GLU A 180 24.44 -9.26 8.14
N ALA A 181 25.53 -9.59 8.84
CA ALA A 181 25.60 -9.44 10.30
C ALA A 181 25.67 -7.98 10.77
N ASP A 182 25.95 -7.05 9.85
CA ASP A 182 25.99 -5.61 10.12
C ASP A 182 24.67 -4.90 9.82
N ILE A 183 23.61 -5.65 9.46
CA ILE A 183 22.27 -5.08 9.29
C ILE A 183 21.82 -4.48 10.63
N PRO A 184 21.55 -3.15 10.67
CA PRO A 184 21.27 -2.45 11.91
C PRO A 184 19.90 -2.81 12.47
N LYS A 185 19.82 -2.94 13.78
CA LYS A 185 18.57 -3.19 14.53
C LYS A 185 18.05 -1.93 15.22
N THR A 186 18.94 -0.95 15.43
CA THR A 186 18.60 0.33 16.05
C THR A 186 18.94 1.50 15.13
N TRP A 187 18.28 2.64 15.35
CA TRP A 187 18.60 3.87 14.62
C TRP A 187 20.05 4.33 14.86
N ASP A 188 20.58 4.15 16.07
CA ASP A 188 21.98 4.48 16.37
C ASP A 188 22.94 3.60 15.54
N GLU A 189 22.67 2.30 15.47
CA GLU A 189 23.44 1.37 14.61
C GLU A 189 23.32 1.76 13.13
N MET A 190 22.13 2.15 12.67
CA MET A 190 21.92 2.56 11.28
C MET A 190 22.71 3.82 10.93
N ILE A 191 22.77 4.79 11.84
CA ILE A 191 23.59 6.01 11.68
C ILE A 191 25.07 5.63 11.59
N GLU A 192 25.57 4.74 12.45
CA GLU A 192 26.96 4.30 12.40
C GLU A 192 27.31 3.50 11.12
N VAL A 193 26.37 2.68 10.62
CA VAL A 193 26.51 2.01 9.32
C VAL A 193 26.48 3.04 8.19
N ALA A 194 25.58 3.99 8.22
CA ALA A 194 25.51 5.07 7.23
C ALA A 194 26.80 5.91 7.19
N LYS A 195 27.42 6.18 8.34
CA LYS A 195 28.75 6.85 8.40
C LYS A 195 29.84 6.06 7.69
N LYS A 196 29.89 4.72 7.87
CA LYS A 196 30.83 3.85 7.17
C LYS A 196 30.61 3.84 5.64
N LEU A 197 29.37 3.98 5.22
CA LEU A 197 28.95 4.01 3.82
C LEU A 197 29.09 5.40 3.18
N THR A 198 29.31 6.45 3.96
CA THR A 198 29.45 7.82 3.47
C THR A 198 30.85 8.06 2.93
N ILE A 199 30.95 8.58 1.69
CA ILE A 199 32.24 8.93 1.07
C ILE A 199 32.26 10.44 0.79
N LYS A 200 33.33 11.11 1.24
CA LYS A 200 33.56 12.54 1.00
C LYS A 200 34.93 12.75 0.35
N ASP A 201 35.01 13.76 -0.51
CA ASP A 201 36.28 14.33 -1.00
C ASP A 201 36.40 15.77 -0.51
N GLY A 202 37.18 15.96 0.54
CA GLY A 202 37.17 17.18 1.33
C GLY A 202 35.79 17.41 1.95
N ASP A 203 35.18 18.56 1.65
CA ASP A 203 33.84 18.92 2.10
C ASP A 203 32.72 18.44 1.15
N THR A 204 33.09 17.85 0.01
CA THR A 204 32.13 17.41 -1.01
C THR A 204 31.66 15.99 -0.72
N LEU A 205 30.36 15.80 -0.58
CA LEU A 205 29.72 14.49 -0.46
C LEU A 205 29.73 13.79 -1.84
N ILE A 206 30.41 12.64 -1.93
CA ILE A 206 30.48 11.83 -3.16
C ILE A 206 29.48 10.70 -3.14
N GLN A 207 29.29 10.08 -1.99
CA GLN A 207 28.32 9.02 -1.75
C GLN A 207 27.61 9.29 -0.42
N ALA A 208 26.30 9.33 -0.43
CA ALA A 208 25.52 9.38 0.80
C ALA A 208 25.40 7.99 1.42
N GLY A 209 25.56 7.90 2.72
CA GLY A 209 25.24 6.67 3.46
C GLY A 209 23.75 6.42 3.50
N LEU A 210 22.96 7.49 3.71
CA LEU A 210 21.50 7.49 3.66
C LEU A 210 21.04 8.82 3.06
N ASN A 211 20.15 8.76 2.07
CA ASN A 211 19.51 9.94 1.51
C ASN A 211 17.98 9.84 1.64
N PHE A 212 17.36 10.84 2.26
CA PHE A 212 15.92 10.92 2.47
C PHE A 212 15.33 12.25 1.99
N ASN A 213 16.00 12.93 1.03
CA ASN A 213 15.48 14.14 0.41
C ASN A 213 14.09 13.87 -0.19
N ASP A 214 13.15 14.81 0.03
CA ASP A 214 11.75 14.77 -0.36
C ASP A 214 10.85 13.69 0.32
N ASP A 215 11.40 12.78 1.13
CA ASP A 215 10.66 11.65 1.70
C ASP A 215 10.37 11.77 3.21
N PHE A 216 10.65 12.93 3.82
CA PHE A 216 10.57 13.12 5.28
C PHE A 216 9.21 12.81 5.88
N HIS A 217 8.14 13.28 5.24
CA HIS A 217 6.80 13.19 5.79
C HIS A 217 6.21 11.79 5.69
N GLN A 218 6.51 11.07 4.61
CA GLN A 218 5.91 9.75 4.35
C GLN A 218 6.70 8.63 5.03
N ASN A 219 8.01 8.59 4.79
CA ASN A 219 8.82 7.44 5.19
C ASN A 219 9.37 7.55 6.62
N TYR A 220 9.31 8.73 7.23
CA TYR A 220 9.89 8.97 8.56
C TYR A 220 8.89 9.61 9.52
N LEU A 221 8.43 10.85 9.27
CA LEU A 221 7.62 11.61 10.24
C LEU A 221 6.28 10.96 10.56
N LEU A 222 5.63 10.32 9.57
CA LEU A 222 4.34 9.68 9.74
C LEU A 222 4.43 8.25 10.34
N GLY A 223 5.62 7.76 10.62
CA GLY A 223 5.83 6.40 11.08
C GLY A 223 6.63 6.30 12.38
N LEU A 224 7.76 7.03 12.48
CA LEU A 224 8.69 6.86 13.59
C LEU A 224 8.17 7.39 14.93
N ASN A 225 7.22 8.35 14.95
CA ASN A 225 6.54 8.77 16.16
C ASN A 225 5.83 7.61 16.87
N TYR A 226 5.32 6.61 16.12
CA TYR A 226 4.72 5.40 16.71
C TYR A 226 5.73 4.53 17.44
N GLN A 227 6.97 4.44 16.94
CA GLN A 227 8.02 3.72 17.68
C GLN A 227 8.26 4.33 19.06
N LEU A 228 8.06 5.63 19.21
CA LEU A 228 8.18 6.37 20.48
C LEU A 228 6.89 6.38 21.30
N GLY A 229 5.82 5.73 20.83
CA GLY A 229 4.56 5.59 21.54
C GLY A 229 3.54 6.71 21.31
N ALA A 230 3.76 7.61 20.33
CA ALA A 230 2.84 8.69 20.01
C ALA A 230 1.99 8.38 18.78
N ASN A 231 0.68 8.63 18.87
CA ASN A 231 -0.22 8.64 17.73
C ASN A 231 -0.21 10.01 17.02
N LEU A 232 -0.64 10.03 15.77
CA LEU A 232 -0.86 11.27 15.00
C LEU A 232 -2.07 12.06 15.47
N PHE A 233 -3.02 11.38 16.13
CA PHE A 233 -4.22 11.98 16.69
C PHE A 233 -4.31 11.68 18.19
N GLN A 234 -4.97 12.57 18.92
CA GLN A 234 -5.31 12.38 20.33
C GLN A 234 -6.30 11.21 20.51
N GLU A 235 -6.61 10.85 21.77
CA GLU A 235 -7.55 9.76 22.08
C GLU A 235 -8.97 9.95 21.50
N ASP A 236 -9.36 11.18 21.19
CA ASP A 236 -10.64 11.48 20.53
C ASP A 236 -10.66 11.12 19.04
N GLY A 237 -9.51 10.72 18.46
CA GLY A 237 -9.32 10.40 17.06
C GLY A 237 -9.48 11.59 16.10
N LYS A 238 -9.68 12.80 16.60
CA LYS A 238 -9.98 14.00 15.81
C LYS A 238 -8.98 15.12 15.99
N THR A 239 -8.48 15.30 17.20
CA THR A 239 -7.49 16.33 17.49
C THR A 239 -6.12 15.87 17.03
N PRO A 240 -5.47 16.56 16.07
CA PRO A 240 -4.13 16.18 15.63
C PRO A 240 -3.09 16.36 16.75
N ASN A 241 -2.05 15.52 16.73
CA ASN A 241 -0.98 15.48 17.72
C ASN A 241 0.40 15.51 17.03
N VAL A 242 0.51 16.26 15.95
CA VAL A 242 1.72 16.25 15.09
C VAL A 242 2.84 17.15 15.62
N ASN A 243 2.62 17.95 16.66
CA ASN A 243 3.65 18.73 17.36
C ASN A 243 4.08 18.08 18.68
N SER A 244 3.84 16.79 18.86
CA SER A 244 4.23 16.05 20.07
C SER A 244 5.74 16.06 20.32
N PRO A 245 6.19 15.83 21.55
CA PRO A 245 7.62 15.67 21.86
C PRO A 245 8.30 14.58 21.03
N GLU A 246 7.59 13.49 20.76
CA GLU A 246 8.07 12.36 19.95
C GLU A 246 8.28 12.78 18.48
N MET A 247 7.35 13.53 17.91
CA MET A 247 7.51 14.06 16.54
C MET A 247 8.68 15.04 16.45
N GLN A 248 8.85 15.89 17.46
CA GLN A 248 10.02 16.79 17.56
C GLN A 248 11.32 16.00 17.66
N GLN A 249 11.36 14.91 18.45
CA GLN A 249 12.52 14.03 18.55
C GLN A 249 12.87 13.38 17.21
N VAL A 250 11.86 12.87 16.47
CA VAL A 250 12.07 12.32 15.13
C VAL A 250 12.63 13.37 14.17
N MET A 251 12.03 14.55 14.14
CA MET A 251 12.49 15.64 13.27
C MET A 251 13.93 16.05 13.62
N GLN A 252 14.25 16.15 14.92
CA GLN A 252 15.61 16.49 15.36
C GLN A 252 16.61 15.41 14.96
N MET A 253 16.27 14.12 15.07
CA MET A 253 17.12 13.01 14.63
C MET A 253 17.45 13.14 13.14
N LEU A 254 16.45 13.43 12.30
CA LEU A 254 16.66 13.60 10.86
C LEU A 254 17.57 14.80 10.55
N VAL A 255 17.38 15.93 11.24
CA VAL A 255 18.28 17.09 11.11
C VAL A 255 19.70 16.72 11.51
N ASP A 256 19.87 16.03 12.63
CA ASP A 256 21.18 15.62 13.15
C ASP A 256 21.91 14.66 12.22
N MET A 257 21.20 13.73 11.57
CA MET A 257 21.76 12.82 10.58
C MET A 257 22.50 13.55 9.45
N TYR A 258 21.97 14.70 8.99
CA TYR A 258 22.62 15.49 7.95
C TYR A 258 23.63 16.48 8.50
N GLU A 259 23.27 17.25 9.53
CA GLU A 259 24.08 18.37 9.99
C GLU A 259 25.21 17.98 10.95
N LYS A 260 24.98 16.97 11.81
CA LYS A 260 25.98 16.49 12.77
C LYS A 260 26.70 15.23 12.29
N ASP A 261 25.95 14.24 11.82
CA ASP A 261 26.51 12.94 11.44
C ASP A 261 27.04 12.98 9.99
N GLY A 262 26.47 13.86 9.16
CA GLY A 262 26.92 14.08 7.80
C GLY A 262 26.79 12.87 6.88
N ILE A 263 25.80 12.01 7.12
CA ILE A 263 25.56 10.77 6.37
C ILE A 263 24.86 11.01 5.03
N GLY A 264 24.33 12.19 4.83
CA GLY A 264 23.70 12.70 3.62
C GLY A 264 23.75 14.23 3.63
N SER A 265 23.04 14.87 2.71
CA SER A 265 22.91 16.32 2.65
C SER A 265 21.64 16.70 1.91
N LYS A 266 20.98 17.78 2.35
CA LYS A 266 19.83 18.37 1.67
C LYS A 266 20.14 18.85 0.24
N ASP A 267 21.42 19.07 -0.07
CA ASP A 267 21.89 19.51 -1.38
C ASP A 267 22.41 18.33 -2.23
N PHE A 268 22.28 17.07 -1.76
CA PHE A 268 22.78 15.88 -2.43
C PHE A 268 21.67 15.15 -3.18
N GLY A 269 21.65 15.31 -4.50
CA GLY A 269 20.62 14.73 -5.35
C GLY A 269 19.24 15.39 -5.15
N GLU A 270 18.31 15.06 -6.04
CA GLU A 270 16.96 15.65 -6.03
C GLU A 270 16.03 14.90 -5.08
N LYS A 271 16.07 13.56 -5.17
CA LYS A 271 15.28 12.64 -4.34
C LYS A 271 16.13 11.49 -3.82
N GLY A 272 15.78 10.96 -2.65
CA GLY A 272 16.45 9.80 -2.07
C GLY A 272 16.36 8.57 -2.97
N SER A 273 15.16 8.30 -3.53
CA SER A 273 14.92 7.20 -4.46
C SER A 273 15.78 7.28 -5.73
N ASP A 274 15.86 8.47 -6.35
CA ASP A 274 16.66 8.66 -7.56
C ASP A 274 18.16 8.53 -7.27
N SER A 275 18.63 9.11 -6.16
CA SER A 275 20.02 8.99 -5.72
C SER A 275 20.43 7.55 -5.47
N PHE A 276 19.55 6.73 -4.89
CA PHE A 276 19.78 5.31 -4.69
C PHE A 276 19.80 4.56 -6.03
N GLY A 277 18.79 4.76 -6.88
CA GLY A 277 18.72 4.13 -8.20
C GLY A 277 19.90 4.47 -9.11
N GLN A 278 20.46 5.67 -8.98
CA GLN A 278 21.66 6.11 -9.71
C GLN A 278 22.97 5.64 -9.07
N GLY A 279 22.93 4.89 -7.98
CA GLY A 279 24.12 4.42 -7.27
C GLY A 279 24.91 5.54 -6.58
N GLN A 280 24.24 6.59 -6.11
CA GLN A 280 24.84 7.71 -5.39
C GLN A 280 24.59 7.65 -3.89
N SER A 281 23.55 6.93 -3.46
CA SER A 281 23.23 6.69 -2.05
C SER A 281 23.34 5.19 -1.74
N ALA A 282 23.93 4.84 -0.61
CA ALA A 282 24.10 3.46 -0.18
C ALA A 282 22.81 2.88 0.43
N MET A 283 21.97 3.71 1.06
CA MET A 283 20.68 3.31 1.62
C MET A 283 19.61 4.34 1.30
N VAL A 284 18.37 3.87 1.26
CA VAL A 284 17.16 4.69 1.17
C VAL A 284 16.02 3.97 1.89
N ILE A 285 15.10 4.71 2.51
CA ILE A 285 13.81 4.17 2.96
C ILE A 285 12.77 4.56 1.92
N GLN A 286 12.08 3.55 1.39
CA GLN A 286 11.05 3.76 0.38
C GLN A 286 9.87 2.81 0.59
N TRP A 287 8.72 3.20 0.01
CA TRP A 287 7.51 2.39 -0.06
C TRP A 287 7.72 1.09 -0.84
N GLY A 288 6.87 0.09 -0.60
CA GLY A 288 6.97 -1.22 -1.23
C GLY A 288 7.06 -1.17 -2.76
N HIS A 289 6.30 -0.29 -3.43
CA HIS A 289 6.33 -0.14 -4.90
C HIS A 289 7.72 0.17 -5.47
N TYR A 290 8.64 0.71 -4.65
CA TYR A 290 10.00 0.99 -5.08
C TYR A 290 10.78 -0.28 -5.46
N TYR A 291 10.42 -1.44 -4.88
CA TYR A 291 10.96 -2.73 -5.29
C TYR A 291 10.76 -2.96 -6.80
N ASN A 292 9.55 -2.76 -7.31
CA ASN A 292 9.25 -2.90 -8.73
C ASN A 292 9.97 -1.83 -9.58
N THR A 293 10.09 -0.60 -9.08
CA THR A 293 10.87 0.47 -9.73
C THR A 293 12.34 0.06 -9.88
N LEU A 294 12.96 -0.52 -8.86
CA LEU A 294 14.34 -1.02 -8.94
C LEU A 294 14.46 -2.14 -9.98
N LYS A 295 13.51 -3.06 -10.03
CA LYS A 295 13.52 -4.19 -10.98
C LYS A 295 13.29 -3.79 -12.44
N THR A 296 12.61 -2.68 -12.69
CA THR A 296 12.22 -2.26 -14.05
C THR A 296 13.02 -1.07 -14.57
N THR A 297 13.35 -0.12 -13.71
CA THR A 297 14.01 1.14 -14.11
C THR A 297 15.49 1.16 -13.74
N TRP A 298 15.86 0.63 -12.57
CA TRP A 298 17.23 0.66 -12.04
C TRP A 298 17.84 -0.74 -11.97
N THR A 299 17.76 -1.48 -13.08
CA THR A 299 18.09 -2.91 -13.18
C THR A 299 19.56 -3.26 -12.87
N ASP A 300 20.45 -2.28 -12.90
CA ASP A 300 21.89 -2.45 -12.61
C ASP A 300 22.19 -2.42 -11.10
N ILE A 301 21.21 -2.06 -10.25
CA ILE A 301 21.41 -2.01 -8.80
C ILE A 301 21.13 -3.39 -8.19
N ASP A 302 22.16 -4.04 -7.68
CA ASP A 302 22.00 -5.19 -6.78
C ASP A 302 21.75 -4.67 -5.37
N PHE A 303 20.58 -4.97 -4.83
CA PHE A 303 20.11 -4.45 -3.56
C PHE A 303 19.64 -5.55 -2.61
N GLY A 304 19.73 -5.25 -1.33
CA GLY A 304 19.05 -5.98 -0.28
C GLY A 304 18.00 -5.10 0.40
N VAL A 305 17.19 -5.71 1.24
CA VAL A 305 16.13 -5.06 1.99
C VAL A 305 16.19 -5.50 3.43
N PHE A 306 15.91 -4.59 4.36
CA PHE A 306 15.67 -4.92 5.76
C PHE A 306 14.57 -4.02 6.34
N GLU A 307 13.96 -4.48 7.43
CA GLU A 307 12.91 -3.73 8.14
C GLU A 307 13.50 -2.45 8.76
N ILE A 308 12.67 -1.41 8.90
CA ILE A 308 13.08 -0.16 9.55
C ILE A 308 13.53 -0.46 10.98
N PRO A 309 14.75 -0.01 11.40
CA PRO A 309 15.24 -0.21 12.76
C PRO A 309 14.35 0.46 13.81
N THR A 310 14.43 0.00 15.06
CA THR A 310 13.75 0.62 16.20
C THR A 310 14.68 1.54 16.98
N PHE A 311 14.15 2.36 17.90
CA PHE A 311 15.00 3.28 18.67
C PHE A 311 15.90 2.56 19.68
N ASP A 312 15.46 1.45 20.26
CA ASP A 312 16.15 0.75 21.35
C ASP A 312 16.42 -0.75 21.08
N GLY A 313 16.04 -1.25 19.91
CA GLY A 313 16.17 -2.67 19.55
C GLY A 313 15.12 -3.58 20.18
N GLU A 314 14.20 -3.03 20.95
CA GLU A 314 13.08 -3.74 21.55
C GLU A 314 11.83 -3.61 20.66
N THR A 315 10.80 -4.41 20.93
CA THR A 315 9.50 -4.29 20.27
C THR A 315 8.87 -2.94 20.58
N PRO A 316 8.68 -2.04 19.61
CA PRO A 316 8.13 -0.71 19.85
C PRO A 316 6.62 -0.77 20.04
N TYR A 317 6.00 0.38 20.34
CA TYR A 317 4.53 0.52 20.31
C TYR A 317 3.98 0.14 18.93
N ALA A 318 4.55 0.68 17.84
CA ALA A 318 4.43 0.12 16.50
C ALA A 318 5.73 0.34 15.72
N TYR A 319 6.04 -0.57 14.78
CA TYR A 319 7.26 -0.47 13.97
C TYR A 319 7.20 0.69 12.99
N ASN A 320 6.05 0.91 12.39
CA ASN A 320 5.84 2.00 11.44
C ASN A 320 4.34 2.18 11.16
N ARG A 321 4.03 3.15 10.31
CA ARG A 321 2.74 3.31 9.64
C ARG A 321 2.68 2.43 8.40
N TYR A 322 1.51 1.88 8.10
CA TYR A 322 1.19 1.46 6.74
C TYR A 322 0.14 2.37 6.13
N ASN A 323 -0.04 2.33 4.82
CA ASN A 323 -1.14 2.91 4.09
C ASN A 323 -1.99 1.78 3.52
N GLY A 324 -3.30 1.83 3.73
CA GLY A 324 -4.20 0.86 3.12
C GLY A 324 -4.35 1.13 1.62
N GLU A 325 -4.21 0.08 0.81
CA GLU A 325 -4.47 0.14 -0.62
C GLU A 325 -5.87 -0.36 -0.91
N SER A 326 -6.73 0.55 -1.39
CA SER A 326 -8.17 0.37 -1.41
C SER A 326 -8.66 -0.47 -2.58
N THR A 327 -9.82 -1.09 -2.38
CA THR A 327 -10.55 -1.85 -3.40
C THR A 327 -11.49 -0.95 -4.22
N PHE A 328 -12.57 -1.52 -4.71
CA PHE A 328 -13.57 -0.85 -5.52
C PHE A 328 -14.67 -0.19 -4.69
N GLY A 329 -15.09 1.00 -5.12
CA GLY A 329 -16.35 1.61 -4.70
C GLY A 329 -17.47 1.24 -5.68
N ILE A 330 -18.69 1.14 -5.15
CA ILE A 330 -19.91 0.86 -5.92
C ILE A 330 -20.75 2.12 -5.97
N ASN A 331 -21.09 2.59 -7.16
CA ASN A 331 -21.89 3.80 -7.34
C ASN A 331 -23.34 3.56 -6.90
N LYS A 332 -23.79 4.25 -5.85
CA LYS A 332 -25.18 4.15 -5.35
C LYS A 332 -26.23 4.71 -6.32
N ASN A 333 -25.80 5.56 -7.29
CA ASN A 333 -26.68 6.18 -8.28
C ASN A 333 -26.76 5.38 -9.59
N ALA A 334 -25.92 4.34 -9.77
CA ALA A 334 -26.02 3.45 -10.93
C ALA A 334 -27.34 2.66 -10.91
N PRO A 335 -27.82 2.17 -12.07
CA PRO A 335 -28.98 1.28 -12.15
C PRO A 335 -28.88 0.09 -11.21
N ALA A 336 -30.00 -0.34 -10.64
CA ALA A 336 -30.01 -1.37 -9.58
C ALA A 336 -29.45 -2.74 -10.04
N ASP A 337 -29.64 -3.08 -11.32
CA ASP A 337 -29.10 -4.29 -11.93
C ASP A 337 -27.56 -4.19 -12.06
N GLN A 338 -27.02 -3.03 -12.46
CA GLN A 338 -25.58 -2.79 -12.49
C GLN A 338 -24.98 -2.77 -11.08
N GLN A 339 -25.67 -2.21 -10.08
CA GLN A 339 -25.22 -2.27 -8.67
C GLN A 339 -25.12 -3.73 -8.19
N ALA A 340 -26.11 -4.58 -8.54
CA ALA A 340 -26.08 -5.99 -8.16
C ALA A 340 -24.86 -6.74 -8.77
N VAL A 341 -24.55 -6.48 -10.04
CA VAL A 341 -23.34 -7.02 -10.68
C VAL A 341 -22.07 -6.48 -10.01
N ALA A 342 -22.04 -5.19 -9.66
CA ALA A 342 -20.92 -4.57 -8.99
C ALA A 342 -20.66 -5.18 -7.60
N GLN A 343 -21.70 -5.48 -6.82
CA GLN A 343 -21.60 -6.19 -5.54
C GLN A 343 -21.02 -7.58 -5.72
N ASP A 344 -21.47 -8.31 -6.73
CA ASP A 344 -20.99 -9.66 -7.03
C ASP A 344 -19.53 -9.64 -7.50
N PHE A 345 -19.14 -8.69 -8.36
CA PHE A 345 -17.76 -8.51 -8.79
C PHE A 345 -16.82 -8.19 -7.62
N VAL A 346 -17.22 -7.31 -6.70
CA VAL A 346 -16.41 -7.02 -5.50
C VAL A 346 -16.27 -8.27 -4.64
N LYS A 347 -17.33 -9.04 -4.45
CA LYS A 347 -17.29 -10.30 -3.71
C LYS A 347 -16.36 -11.32 -4.38
N TYR A 348 -16.42 -11.45 -5.73
CA TYR A 348 -15.50 -12.26 -6.51
C TYR A 348 -14.05 -11.86 -6.26
N PHE A 349 -13.74 -10.57 -6.36
CA PHE A 349 -12.40 -10.05 -6.13
C PHE A 349 -11.88 -10.36 -4.72
N LEU A 350 -12.70 -10.17 -3.69
CA LEU A 350 -12.30 -10.40 -2.29
C LEU A 350 -12.10 -11.90 -1.98
N ALA A 351 -12.88 -12.77 -2.58
CA ALA A 351 -12.77 -14.22 -2.40
C ALA A 351 -11.60 -14.84 -3.19
N ASN A 352 -11.16 -14.19 -4.30
CA ASN A 352 -10.21 -14.75 -5.26
C ASN A 352 -8.75 -14.51 -4.81
N ASP A 353 -8.09 -15.56 -4.32
CA ASP A 353 -6.70 -15.51 -3.86
C ASP A 353 -5.72 -15.12 -4.98
N ASP A 354 -5.89 -15.65 -6.19
CA ASP A 354 -5.01 -15.32 -7.32
C ASP A 354 -5.10 -13.84 -7.68
N ALA A 355 -6.30 -13.25 -7.65
CA ALA A 355 -6.51 -11.82 -7.86
C ALA A 355 -5.84 -10.98 -6.73
N GLN A 356 -6.02 -11.39 -5.47
CA GLN A 356 -5.40 -10.73 -4.32
C GLN A 356 -3.87 -10.81 -4.39
N ILE A 357 -3.30 -11.97 -4.72
CA ILE A 357 -1.85 -12.15 -4.90
C ILE A 357 -1.33 -11.25 -6.03
N ALA A 358 -2.00 -11.25 -7.19
CA ALA A 358 -1.59 -10.45 -8.35
C ALA A 358 -1.55 -8.94 -8.01
N PHE A 359 -2.58 -8.42 -7.32
CA PHE A 359 -2.61 -7.01 -6.90
C PHE A 359 -1.51 -6.69 -5.88
N ASN A 360 -1.33 -7.52 -4.87
CA ASN A 360 -0.32 -7.29 -3.85
C ASN A 360 1.11 -7.34 -4.44
N LEU A 361 1.39 -8.24 -5.37
CA LEU A 361 2.70 -8.30 -6.04
C LEU A 361 2.93 -7.11 -6.99
N ALA A 362 1.92 -6.72 -7.77
CA ALA A 362 2.02 -5.58 -8.68
C ALA A 362 2.29 -4.27 -7.95
N MET A 363 1.67 -4.07 -6.79
CA MET A 363 1.82 -2.88 -5.96
C MET A 363 2.93 -3.02 -4.90
N SER A 364 3.48 -4.23 -4.71
CA SER A 364 4.41 -4.59 -3.62
C SER A 364 3.84 -4.17 -2.25
N THR A 365 2.62 -4.63 -1.98
CA THR A 365 1.91 -4.45 -0.71
C THR A 365 1.84 -5.77 0.05
N PHE A 366 1.89 -5.71 1.37
CA PHE A 366 1.60 -6.89 2.19
C PHE A 366 0.09 -7.14 2.16
N PRO A 367 -0.39 -8.39 2.01
CA PRO A 367 -1.82 -8.65 1.85
C PRO A 367 -2.61 -8.29 3.10
N ALA A 368 -3.72 -7.57 2.91
CA ALA A 368 -4.69 -7.38 3.97
C ALA A 368 -5.54 -8.64 4.20
N LYS A 369 -5.65 -9.52 3.19
CA LYS A 369 -6.28 -10.83 3.32
C LYS A 369 -5.42 -11.74 4.20
N LYS A 370 -5.93 -12.11 5.38
CA LYS A 370 -5.18 -12.79 6.45
C LYS A 370 -4.64 -14.16 6.04
N SER A 371 -5.41 -14.92 5.22
CA SER A 371 -4.99 -16.24 4.73
C SER A 371 -3.77 -16.19 3.81
N LEU A 372 -3.43 -15.04 3.25
CA LEU A 372 -2.29 -14.84 2.35
C LEU A 372 -1.01 -14.33 3.05
N ALA A 373 -1.04 -14.13 4.37
CA ALA A 373 0.11 -13.59 5.11
C ALA A 373 1.39 -14.46 4.97
N ASP A 374 1.23 -15.78 4.85
CA ASP A 374 2.31 -16.75 4.70
C ASP A 374 2.44 -17.27 3.25
N ASN A 375 1.85 -16.60 2.26
CA ASN A 375 1.88 -17.04 0.87
C ASN A 375 3.32 -16.97 0.30
N GLU A 376 3.81 -18.07 -0.29
CA GLU A 376 5.17 -18.22 -0.77
C GLU A 376 5.52 -17.23 -1.91
N GLU A 377 4.57 -16.90 -2.80
CA GLU A 377 4.79 -15.95 -3.90
C GLU A 377 4.93 -14.53 -3.37
N ILE A 378 4.11 -14.15 -2.40
CA ILE A 378 4.19 -12.85 -1.72
C ILE A 378 5.53 -12.72 -1.00
N LEU A 379 5.91 -13.74 -0.22
CA LEU A 379 7.15 -13.74 0.56
C LEU A 379 8.41 -13.96 -0.29
N ALA A 380 8.28 -14.33 -1.57
CA ALA A 380 9.40 -14.29 -2.52
C ALA A 380 9.85 -12.84 -2.84
N ASN A 381 8.99 -11.85 -2.61
CA ASN A 381 9.39 -10.44 -2.66
C ASN A 381 10.08 -10.05 -1.34
N PRO A 382 11.41 -9.75 -1.35
CA PRO A 382 12.15 -9.47 -0.12
C PRO A 382 11.66 -8.22 0.62
N SER A 383 11.03 -7.24 -0.06
CA SER A 383 10.47 -6.07 0.62
C SER A 383 9.18 -6.38 1.40
N LEU A 384 8.52 -7.49 1.08
CA LEU A 384 7.36 -8.00 1.82
C LEU A 384 7.77 -9.03 2.88
N ALA A 385 8.73 -9.89 2.55
CA ALA A 385 9.22 -10.90 3.47
C ALA A 385 9.76 -10.34 4.78
N VAL A 386 10.46 -9.19 4.73
CA VAL A 386 11.00 -8.55 5.94
C VAL A 386 9.94 -7.95 6.85
N LEU A 387 8.71 -7.77 6.37
CA LEU A 387 7.58 -7.25 7.15
C LEU A 387 6.78 -8.35 7.85
N ALA A 388 6.85 -9.59 7.34
CA ALA A 388 5.95 -10.67 7.74
C ALA A 388 5.97 -10.98 9.26
N GLU A 389 7.12 -10.81 9.93
CA GLU A 389 7.26 -11.07 11.36
C GLU A 389 6.50 -10.06 12.24
N HIS A 390 6.39 -8.80 11.77
CA HIS A 390 5.91 -7.71 12.61
C HIS A 390 4.75 -6.91 12.00
N ILE A 391 4.20 -7.34 10.87
CA ILE A 391 3.17 -6.56 10.15
C ILE A 391 1.91 -6.31 10.97
N ASP A 392 1.58 -7.19 11.89
CA ASP A 392 0.48 -7.05 12.84
C ASP A 392 0.70 -5.91 13.86
N ARG A 393 1.93 -5.36 13.91
CA ARG A 393 2.34 -4.26 14.78
C ARG A 393 2.67 -2.98 14.00
N TYR A 394 2.01 -2.81 12.87
CA TYR A 394 2.00 -1.58 12.08
C TYR A 394 0.66 -0.88 12.26
N ILE A 395 0.67 0.45 12.28
CA ILE A 395 -0.53 1.28 12.48
C ILE A 395 -0.95 1.96 11.19
N TRP A 396 -2.24 2.03 10.96
CA TRP A 396 -2.84 2.93 10.00
C TRP A 396 -3.92 3.78 10.68
N PRO A 397 -3.82 5.11 10.60
CA PRO A 397 -4.82 5.99 11.24
C PRO A 397 -6.20 5.96 10.57
N GLY A 398 -6.32 5.29 9.42
CA GLY A 398 -7.49 5.31 8.55
C GLY A 398 -7.32 6.30 7.39
N PRO A 399 -8.37 6.51 6.57
CA PRO A 399 -8.33 7.38 5.40
C PRO A 399 -8.28 8.87 5.79
N MET A 400 -7.16 9.28 6.38
CA MET A 400 -6.95 10.63 6.91
C MET A 400 -6.92 11.69 5.81
N PRO A 401 -7.36 12.93 6.09
CA PRO A 401 -7.28 14.04 5.16
C PRO A 401 -5.86 14.31 4.67
N ALA A 402 -5.71 14.58 3.38
CA ALA A 402 -4.40 14.83 2.74
C ALA A 402 -3.62 16.00 3.37
N THR A 403 -4.29 16.91 4.07
CA THR A 403 -3.67 18.00 4.79
C THR A 403 -2.70 17.55 5.88
N VAL A 404 -2.88 16.36 6.46
CA VAL A 404 -1.96 15.80 7.46
C VAL A 404 -0.58 15.58 6.82
N GLU A 405 -0.55 14.88 5.70
CA GLU A 405 0.71 14.62 4.98
C GLU A 405 1.32 15.88 4.40
N THR A 406 0.53 16.74 3.77
CA THR A 406 1.03 17.97 3.14
C THR A 406 1.55 18.97 4.14
N SER A 407 0.93 19.09 5.32
CA SER A 407 1.40 19.98 6.39
C SER A 407 2.69 19.49 7.03
N LEU A 408 2.84 18.19 7.26
CA LEU A 408 4.10 17.61 7.76
C LEU A 408 5.22 17.67 6.72
N LYS A 409 4.90 17.47 5.44
CA LYS A 409 5.87 17.68 4.35
C LYS A 409 6.38 19.11 4.35
N LYS A 410 5.48 20.08 4.45
CA LYS A 410 5.85 21.50 4.55
C LYS A 410 6.72 21.78 5.78
N ALA A 411 6.36 21.24 6.94
CA ALA A 411 7.16 21.40 8.16
C ALA A 411 8.58 20.86 7.98
N GLY A 412 8.74 19.67 7.39
CA GLY A 412 10.06 19.13 7.05
C GLY A 412 10.84 20.04 6.11
N GLN A 413 10.21 20.54 5.04
CA GLN A 413 10.85 21.49 4.11
C GLN A 413 11.26 22.78 4.78
N ASP A 414 10.41 23.34 5.65
CA ASP A 414 10.71 24.59 6.36
C ASP A 414 11.90 24.44 7.32
N VAL A 415 11.99 23.32 8.02
CA VAL A 415 13.13 23.03 8.92
C VAL A 415 14.42 22.84 8.11
N PHE A 416 14.41 21.98 7.09
CA PHE A 416 15.63 21.59 6.37
C PHE A 416 16.13 22.65 5.41
N PHE A 417 15.23 23.29 4.65
CA PHE A 417 15.65 24.23 3.59
C PHE A 417 15.56 25.69 4.02
N ASN A 418 14.60 26.03 4.87
CA ASN A 418 14.34 27.42 5.25
C ASN A 418 14.90 27.77 6.65
N GLY A 419 15.42 26.78 7.41
CA GLY A 419 16.00 26.98 8.73
C GLY A 419 14.98 27.42 9.79
N VAL A 420 13.70 27.06 9.60
CA VAL A 420 12.65 27.30 10.59
C VAL A 420 12.88 26.39 11.79
N ASP A 421 12.65 26.92 12.98
CA ASP A 421 12.71 26.14 14.22
C ASP A 421 11.69 24.98 14.19
N ILE A 422 12.09 23.80 14.70
CA ILE A 422 11.28 22.57 14.64
C ILE A 422 9.91 22.76 15.28
N GLN A 423 9.89 23.34 16.51
CA GLN A 423 8.64 23.59 17.24
C GLN A 423 7.71 24.50 16.41
N THR A 424 8.28 25.57 15.85
CA THR A 424 7.54 26.54 15.06
C THR A 424 6.92 25.88 13.81
N ALA A 425 7.68 25.05 13.11
CA ALA A 425 7.21 24.36 11.89
C ALA A 425 6.11 23.34 12.22
N LEU A 426 6.25 22.58 13.30
CA LEU A 426 5.26 21.60 13.74
C LEU A 426 3.99 22.26 14.32
N ASP A 427 4.12 23.41 15.01
CA ASP A 427 2.97 24.20 15.47
C ASP A 427 2.15 24.75 14.29
N GLU A 428 2.81 25.21 13.22
CA GLU A 428 2.13 25.62 12.00
C GLU A 428 1.42 24.45 11.32
N ALA A 429 2.09 23.28 11.21
CA ALA A 429 1.49 22.08 10.67
C ALA A 429 0.25 21.66 11.46
N GLN A 430 0.35 21.61 12.79
CA GLN A 430 -0.76 21.33 13.70
C GLN A 430 -1.94 22.28 13.48
N ALA A 431 -1.68 23.57 13.41
CA ALA A 431 -2.72 24.58 13.23
C ALA A 431 -3.44 24.45 11.87
N ASN A 432 -2.70 24.11 10.81
CA ASN A 432 -3.27 23.88 9.49
C ASN A 432 -4.18 22.65 9.47
N ILE A 433 -3.75 21.56 10.09
CA ILE A 433 -4.52 20.33 10.18
C ILE A 433 -5.80 20.57 11.01
N ILE A 434 -5.70 21.22 12.18
CA ILE A 434 -6.86 21.56 13.00
C ILE A 434 -7.91 22.32 12.19
N LYS A 435 -7.48 23.32 11.42
CA LYS A 435 -8.38 24.14 10.61
C LYS A 435 -9.10 23.32 9.52
N ASP A 436 -8.41 22.39 8.89
CA ASP A 436 -8.98 21.55 7.85
C ASP A 436 -9.94 20.52 8.44
N MET A 437 -9.59 19.98 9.61
CA MET A 437 -10.43 19.02 10.35
C MET A 437 -11.75 19.60 10.89
N GLU A 438 -11.94 20.94 10.93
CA GLU A 438 -13.17 21.56 11.41
C GLU A 438 -14.44 21.06 10.68
N ASN A 439 -14.31 20.69 9.39
CA ASN A 439 -15.42 20.22 8.57
C ASN A 439 -15.25 18.75 8.13
N SER A 440 -14.21 18.07 8.57
CA SER A 440 -13.94 16.68 8.25
C SER A 440 -14.83 15.74 9.07
N THR A 441 -15.27 14.66 8.44
CA THR A 441 -15.96 13.55 9.11
C THR A 441 -14.99 12.49 9.60
N PHE A 442 -13.72 12.60 9.26
CA PHE A 442 -12.67 11.66 9.62
C PHE A 442 -12.55 11.49 11.14
N THR A 443 -12.32 10.26 11.55
CA THR A 443 -11.94 9.90 12.92
C THR A 443 -10.86 8.83 12.84
N SER A 444 -9.70 9.10 13.42
CA SER A 444 -8.60 8.15 13.46
C SER A 444 -8.97 6.87 14.20
N VAL A 445 -8.53 5.74 13.66
CA VAL A 445 -8.73 4.41 14.24
C VAL A 445 -7.50 3.90 15.00
N GLU A 446 -6.49 4.75 15.22
CA GLU A 446 -5.25 4.36 15.93
C GLU A 446 -5.51 3.69 17.27
N ASN A 447 -6.55 4.10 17.99
CA ASN A 447 -6.92 3.54 19.29
C ASN A 447 -7.65 2.19 19.20
N LEU A 448 -7.98 1.68 18.02
CA LEU A 448 -8.63 0.38 17.83
C LEU A 448 -7.62 -0.78 17.76
N TYR A 449 -6.32 -0.48 17.59
CA TYR A 449 -5.30 -1.52 17.55
C TYR A 449 -5.13 -2.21 18.91
N ALA A 450 -4.96 -3.53 18.89
CA ALA A 450 -4.91 -4.37 20.10
C ALA A 450 -3.86 -3.92 21.11
N TYR A 451 -2.75 -3.37 20.62
CA TYR A 451 -1.63 -2.86 21.44
C TYR A 451 -1.74 -1.37 21.81
N ALA A 452 -2.85 -0.71 21.44
CA ALA A 452 -3.07 0.69 21.81
C ALA A 452 -3.04 0.94 23.33
N SER A 453 -3.39 -0.09 24.12
CA SER A 453 -3.32 -0.05 25.59
C SER A 453 -1.89 -0.20 26.15
N GLU A 454 -0.91 -0.59 25.33
CA GLU A 454 0.49 -0.80 25.75
C GLU A 454 1.31 0.49 25.70
N LYS A 455 0.70 1.63 25.35
CA LYS A 455 1.38 2.92 25.35
C LYS A 455 2.08 3.14 26.69
N LYS A 456 3.40 3.34 26.63
CA LYS A 456 4.16 3.77 27.81
C LYS A 456 3.68 5.16 28.23
N ALA A 457 3.21 5.29 29.49
CA ALA A 457 2.78 6.53 30.10
C ALA A 457 3.97 7.50 30.27
#